data_4d19a6df0da563bc19cf7c7b6475441e
#
_entry.id   4d19a6df0da563bc19cf7c7b6475441e
#
_cell.length_a   1.000
_cell.length_b   1.000
_cell.length_c   1.000
_cell.angle_alpha   90.00
_cell.angle_beta   90.00
_cell.angle_gamma   90.00
#
_symmetry.space_group_name_H-M   'P 1'
#
loop_
_entity.id
_entity.type
_entity.pdbx_description
1 polymer ?
#
loop_
_entity_poly.entity_id
_entity_poly.type
_entity_poly.pdbx_seq_one_letter_code
_entity_poly.pdbx_strand_id
1 'polypeptide(L)'
;NTPEEADENSLLLVLEESVAQTLAQGGSDEALDALCAEVGALKVERLFVSNNDLARSKGLHRWYLVTFDSPKNPQLMAQKFCELPSVSHVQFNTKVYRNYVSDGTSYHYTPKGFGDFNIPFNDPLLSDQWHYINNCDLSVAETSRQGADINVKDAWRLCAGDPDIIVAICDEGVKYNHPDLIENMWVNKKEIPGNEIDDDNNGYVDDIHGWNFLSTTDYPKVIDWTEKGDKGHGTHVAGTVAAVNNN
;
A
#
# COMPACT_ATOMS: atom_id res chain seq x y z
N ASN A 1 -3.70 6.56 16.22
CA ASN A 1 -4.67 5.47 16.11
C ASN A 1 -5.52 5.50 17.38
N THR A 2 -6.83 5.65 17.25
CA THR A 2 -7.74 5.61 18.36
C THR A 2 -8.22 4.18 18.60
N PRO A 3 -8.54 3.78 19.86
CA PRO A 3 -9.08 2.46 20.14
C PRO A 3 -10.38 2.15 19.40
N GLU A 4 -11.14 3.18 19.03
CA GLU A 4 -12.43 3.07 18.34
C GLU A 4 -12.30 2.59 16.88
N GLU A 5 -11.13 2.80 16.26
CA GLU A 5 -10.81 2.35 14.90
C GLU A 5 -10.06 1.02 14.88
N ALA A 6 -9.74 0.47 16.06
CA ALA A 6 -8.98 -0.76 16.17
C ALA A 6 -9.79 -1.98 15.75
N ASP A 7 -9.12 -2.95 15.16
CA ASP A 7 -9.68 -4.26 14.92
C ASP A 7 -9.78 -5.04 16.24
N GLU A 8 -10.99 -5.51 16.55
CA GLU A 8 -11.26 -6.27 17.78
C GLU A 8 -10.72 -7.71 17.72
N ASN A 9 -10.33 -8.18 16.55
CA ASN A 9 -9.84 -9.54 16.34
C ASN A 9 -8.32 -9.63 16.24
N SER A 10 -7.60 -8.53 16.30
CA SER A 10 -6.15 -8.54 16.13
C SER A 10 -5.43 -7.40 16.85
N LEU A 11 -4.12 -7.62 17.09
CA LEU A 11 -3.23 -6.66 17.72
C LEU A 11 -1.83 -6.80 17.12
N LEU A 12 -1.09 -5.70 17.04
CA LEU A 12 0.29 -5.70 16.59
C LEU A 12 1.25 -5.60 17.78
N LEU A 13 2.25 -6.46 17.81
CA LEU A 13 3.30 -6.48 18.82
C LEU A 13 4.66 -6.21 18.18
N VAL A 14 5.48 -5.46 18.90
CA VAL A 14 6.93 -5.42 18.67
C VAL A 14 7.58 -6.17 19.82
N LEU A 15 8.18 -7.29 19.54
CA LEU A 15 8.85 -8.11 20.55
C LEU A 15 10.25 -7.59 20.86
N GLU A 16 10.76 -7.93 22.03
CA GLU A 16 12.17 -7.74 22.34
C GLU A 16 13.05 -8.56 21.39
N GLU A 17 14.25 -8.05 21.08
CA GLU A 17 15.16 -8.66 20.08
C GLU A 17 15.45 -10.13 20.36
N SER A 18 15.72 -10.47 21.61
CA SER A 18 16.02 -11.86 22.02
C SER A 18 14.84 -12.80 21.82
N VAL A 19 13.62 -12.30 22.08
CA VAL A 19 12.39 -13.08 21.91
C VAL A 19 12.08 -13.28 20.43
N ALA A 20 12.17 -12.24 19.62
CA ALA A 20 11.98 -12.33 18.18
C ALA A 20 12.96 -13.30 17.52
N GLN A 21 14.21 -13.33 17.97
CA GLN A 21 15.22 -14.30 17.51
C GLN A 21 14.87 -15.73 17.91
N THR A 22 14.42 -15.93 19.16
CA THR A 22 14.01 -17.25 19.66
C THR A 22 12.86 -17.81 18.85
N LEU A 23 11.80 -17.00 18.61
CA LEU A 23 10.64 -17.42 17.82
C LEU A 23 11.02 -17.69 16.34
N ALA A 24 11.91 -16.90 15.76
CA ALA A 24 12.37 -17.12 14.39
C ALA A 24 13.15 -18.44 14.21
N GLN A 25 13.71 -18.99 15.28
CA GLN A 25 14.40 -20.29 15.32
C GLN A 25 13.48 -21.46 15.71
N GLY A 26 12.16 -21.20 15.82
CA GLY A 26 11.19 -22.22 16.22
C GLY A 26 11.14 -22.47 17.74
N GLY A 27 11.73 -21.58 18.53
CA GLY A 27 11.60 -21.57 19.99
C GLY A 27 10.29 -20.95 20.47
N SER A 28 10.12 -20.82 21.78
CA SER A 28 8.95 -20.23 22.43
C SER A 28 9.34 -19.27 23.54
N ASP A 29 8.39 -18.40 23.93
CA ASP A 29 8.48 -17.54 25.11
C ASP A 29 7.32 -17.91 26.05
N GLU A 30 7.64 -18.46 27.21
CA GLU A 30 6.65 -19.04 28.14
C GLU A 30 5.61 -18.00 28.61
N ALA A 31 6.01 -16.76 28.85
CA ALA A 31 5.11 -15.72 29.32
C ALA A 31 4.16 -15.26 28.21
N LEU A 32 4.66 -15.11 26.99
CA LEU A 32 3.88 -14.77 25.82
C LEU A 32 2.88 -15.89 25.51
N ASP A 33 3.33 -17.13 25.49
CA ASP A 33 2.49 -18.30 25.21
C ASP A 33 1.38 -18.48 26.27
N ALA A 34 1.69 -18.26 27.56
CA ALA A 34 0.72 -18.31 28.63
C ALA A 34 -0.35 -17.24 28.48
N LEU A 35 0.04 -15.98 28.18
CA LEU A 35 -0.93 -14.92 27.95
C LEU A 35 -1.77 -15.17 26.68
N CYS A 36 -1.17 -15.63 25.60
CA CYS A 36 -1.88 -16.00 24.38
C CYS A 36 -2.95 -17.05 24.64
N ALA A 37 -2.64 -18.08 25.43
CA ALA A 37 -3.61 -19.09 25.84
C ALA A 37 -4.74 -18.51 26.72
N GLU A 38 -4.41 -17.63 27.66
CA GLU A 38 -5.38 -16.96 28.54
C GLU A 38 -6.39 -16.11 27.75
N VAL A 39 -5.91 -15.35 26.76
CA VAL A 39 -6.76 -14.40 26.01
C VAL A 39 -7.42 -15.01 24.78
N GLY A 40 -7.15 -16.27 24.45
CA GLY A 40 -7.70 -16.93 23.27
C GLY A 40 -7.05 -16.45 21.96
N ALA A 41 -5.74 -16.25 21.97
CA ALA A 41 -5.01 -15.98 20.75
C ALA A 41 -4.92 -17.26 19.90
N LEU A 42 -5.39 -17.19 18.65
CA LEU A 42 -5.33 -18.29 17.70
C LEU A 42 -3.95 -18.40 17.05
N LYS A 43 -3.30 -17.27 16.80
CA LYS A 43 -2.06 -17.20 16.03
C LYS A 43 -1.23 -16.00 16.46
N VAL A 44 0.07 -16.21 16.52
CA VAL A 44 1.09 -15.17 16.65
C VAL A 44 2.07 -15.39 15.49
N GLU A 45 2.08 -14.47 14.53
CA GLU A 45 2.88 -14.63 13.32
C GLU A 45 3.66 -13.37 12.98
N ARG A 46 4.78 -13.54 12.30
CA ARG A 46 5.55 -12.38 11.83
C ARG A 46 4.73 -11.55 10.85
N LEU A 47 4.69 -10.23 11.07
CA LEU A 47 3.98 -9.30 10.20
C LEU A 47 4.74 -9.08 8.88
N PHE A 48 6.07 -8.97 8.94
CA PHE A 48 6.91 -8.77 7.76
C PHE A 48 7.72 -10.03 7.44
N VAL A 49 7.52 -10.58 6.26
CA VAL A 49 8.17 -11.83 5.81
C VAL A 49 9.65 -11.60 5.51
N SER A 50 9.99 -10.44 4.92
CA SER A 50 11.37 -10.10 4.56
C SER A 50 12.32 -10.15 5.76
N ASN A 51 13.46 -10.77 5.57
CA ASN A 51 14.48 -10.96 6.60
C ASN A 51 15.89 -10.48 6.15
N ASN A 52 15.92 -9.62 5.12
CA ASN A 52 17.17 -9.03 4.65
C ASN A 52 17.77 -8.03 5.66
N ASP A 53 19.02 -7.63 5.44
CA ASP A 53 19.76 -6.75 6.37
C ASP A 53 19.06 -5.39 6.56
N LEU A 54 18.40 -4.87 5.52
CA LEU A 54 17.66 -3.62 5.63
C LEU A 54 16.43 -3.78 6.53
N ALA A 55 15.63 -4.83 6.34
CA ALA A 55 14.49 -5.12 7.20
C ALA A 55 14.91 -5.31 8.65
N ARG A 56 16.02 -6.02 8.88
CA ARG A 56 16.61 -6.20 10.22
C ARG A 56 17.09 -4.89 10.82
N SER A 57 17.80 -4.05 10.06
CA SER A 57 18.29 -2.74 10.53
C SER A 57 17.16 -1.78 10.90
N LYS A 58 15.96 -1.96 10.32
CA LYS A 58 14.74 -1.20 10.64
C LYS A 58 13.89 -1.87 11.71
N GLY A 59 14.29 -3.02 12.25
CA GLY A 59 13.57 -3.74 13.29
C GLY A 59 12.28 -4.42 12.82
N LEU A 60 12.05 -4.57 11.50
CA LEU A 60 10.82 -5.15 10.96
C LEU A 60 10.65 -6.63 11.35
N HIS A 61 11.72 -7.35 11.56
CA HIS A 61 11.72 -8.74 12.02
C HIS A 61 11.14 -8.96 13.43
N ARG A 62 10.94 -7.88 14.18
CA ARG A 62 10.39 -7.88 15.54
C ARG A 62 8.86 -7.68 15.57
N TRP A 63 8.24 -7.38 14.43
CA TRP A 63 6.82 -7.13 14.34
C TRP A 63 6.02 -8.41 14.15
N TYR A 64 5.02 -8.59 15.00
CA TYR A 64 4.14 -9.76 15.00
C TYR A 64 2.67 -9.33 15.01
N LEU A 65 1.83 -10.11 14.33
CA LEU A 65 0.38 -10.01 14.37
C LEU A 65 -0.14 -11.10 15.32
N VAL A 66 -0.96 -10.68 16.28
CA VAL A 66 -1.75 -11.59 17.12
C VAL A 66 -3.18 -11.56 16.62
N THR A 67 -3.77 -12.73 16.37
CA THR A 67 -5.18 -12.86 16.02
C THR A 67 -5.91 -13.62 17.14
N PHE A 68 -7.16 -13.20 17.43
CA PHE A 68 -7.97 -13.75 18.50
C PHE A 68 -9.11 -14.63 17.97
N ASP A 69 -9.56 -15.58 18.80
CA ASP A 69 -10.66 -16.50 18.53
C ASP A 69 -12.03 -15.81 18.46
N SER A 70 -12.15 -14.64 19.06
CA SER A 70 -13.36 -13.84 19.14
C SER A 70 -13.01 -12.37 19.36
N PRO A 71 -13.92 -11.42 19.06
CA PRO A 71 -13.70 -10.00 19.31
C PRO A 71 -13.29 -9.73 20.77
N LYS A 72 -12.25 -8.94 20.97
CA LYS A 72 -11.73 -8.52 22.27
C LYS A 72 -11.77 -7.00 22.39
N ASN A 73 -11.75 -6.51 23.62
CA ASN A 73 -11.53 -5.09 23.85
C ASN A 73 -10.06 -4.73 23.53
N PRO A 74 -9.79 -3.92 22.50
CA PRO A 74 -8.41 -3.67 22.05
C PRO A 74 -7.55 -3.00 23.12
N GLN A 75 -8.11 -2.09 23.92
CA GLN A 75 -7.39 -1.41 25.00
C GLN A 75 -6.95 -2.38 26.09
N LEU A 76 -7.87 -3.28 26.51
CA LEU A 76 -7.56 -4.28 27.52
C LEU A 76 -6.49 -5.25 27.02
N MET A 77 -6.57 -5.67 25.77
CA MET A 77 -5.55 -6.53 25.18
C MET A 77 -4.19 -5.83 25.10
N ALA A 78 -4.17 -4.58 24.61
CA ALA A 78 -2.94 -3.81 24.56
C ALA A 78 -2.30 -3.66 25.95
N GLN A 79 -3.09 -3.39 26.98
CA GLN A 79 -2.61 -3.29 28.36
C GLN A 79 -1.96 -4.61 28.81
N LYS A 80 -2.65 -5.74 28.64
CA LYS A 80 -2.11 -7.06 29.04
C LYS A 80 -0.79 -7.40 28.35
N PHE A 81 -0.70 -7.19 27.03
CA PHE A 81 0.53 -7.46 26.29
C PHE A 81 1.65 -6.47 26.63
N CYS A 82 1.36 -5.22 26.92
CA CYS A 82 2.35 -4.25 27.38
C CYS A 82 3.00 -4.60 28.73
N GLU A 83 2.35 -5.42 29.55
CA GLU A 83 2.89 -5.85 30.86
C GLU A 83 3.93 -6.98 30.73
N LEU A 84 4.03 -7.61 29.54
CA LEU A 84 5.01 -8.67 29.29
C LEU A 84 6.43 -8.11 29.05
N PRO A 85 7.44 -8.63 29.75
CA PRO A 85 8.84 -8.24 29.50
C PRO A 85 9.33 -8.58 28.06
N SER A 86 8.69 -9.53 27.41
CA SER A 86 8.98 -9.97 26.05
C SER A 86 8.44 -9.01 24.98
N VAL A 87 7.60 -8.03 25.34
CA VAL A 87 6.95 -7.08 24.43
C VAL A 87 7.49 -5.68 24.64
N SER A 88 8.16 -5.11 23.63
CA SER A 88 8.70 -3.75 23.71
C SER A 88 7.68 -2.67 23.35
N HIS A 89 6.70 -3.02 22.49
CA HIS A 89 5.66 -2.08 22.05
C HIS A 89 4.42 -2.82 21.58
N VAL A 90 3.26 -2.19 21.77
CA VAL A 90 1.96 -2.67 21.28
C VAL A 90 1.31 -1.59 20.45
N GLN A 91 0.76 -1.98 19.31
CA GLN A 91 0.03 -1.08 18.42
C GLN A 91 -1.34 -1.68 18.05
N PHE A 92 -2.37 -0.85 17.99
CA PHE A 92 -3.66 -1.27 17.45
C PHE A 92 -3.54 -1.57 15.96
N ASN A 93 -4.10 -2.69 15.54
CA ASN A 93 -4.34 -2.94 14.14
C ASN A 93 -5.58 -2.17 13.72
N THR A 94 -5.38 -1.07 12.99
CA THR A 94 -6.46 -0.13 12.66
C THR A 94 -7.15 -0.56 11.37
N LYS A 95 -8.47 -0.60 11.38
CA LYS A 95 -9.25 -0.82 10.16
C LYS A 95 -9.10 0.38 9.23
N VAL A 96 -8.69 0.14 8.01
CA VAL A 96 -8.63 1.15 6.97
C VAL A 96 -9.86 1.00 6.09
N TYR A 97 -10.63 2.07 5.96
CA TYR A 97 -11.80 2.11 5.10
C TYR A 97 -11.53 2.98 3.89
N ARG A 98 -12.00 2.51 2.74
CA ARG A 98 -11.96 3.30 1.51
C ARG A 98 -12.85 4.52 1.65
N ASN A 99 -12.27 5.70 1.43
CA ASN A 99 -13.00 6.98 1.54
C ASN A 99 -13.70 7.40 0.23
N TYR A 100 -13.86 6.46 -0.70
CA TYR A 100 -14.45 6.70 -2.01
C TYR A 100 -15.90 6.21 -2.06
N VAL A 101 -16.83 7.13 -2.28
CA VAL A 101 -18.23 6.81 -2.58
C VAL A 101 -18.47 7.14 -4.06
N SER A 102 -18.52 6.13 -4.91
CA SER A 102 -19.04 6.29 -6.27
C SER A 102 -20.55 6.48 -6.19
N ASP A 103 -21.03 7.68 -6.52
CA ASP A 103 -22.46 7.97 -6.62
C ASP A 103 -23.10 7.45 -7.91
N GLY A 104 -22.31 6.82 -8.78
CA GLY A 104 -22.77 6.23 -10.04
C GLY A 104 -23.07 7.27 -11.12
N THR A 105 -22.73 8.55 -10.93
CA THR A 105 -22.88 9.56 -11.96
C THR A 105 -21.78 9.44 -12.99
N SER A 106 -22.18 9.22 -14.25
CA SER A 106 -21.26 9.33 -15.40
C SER A 106 -21.28 10.77 -15.88
N TYR A 107 -20.18 11.47 -15.75
CA TYR A 107 -20.02 12.80 -16.31
C TYR A 107 -19.73 12.70 -17.81
N HIS A 108 -20.60 13.26 -18.64
CA HIS A 108 -20.31 13.48 -20.07
C HIS A 108 -19.48 14.77 -20.18
N TYR A 109 -18.21 14.59 -20.44
CA TYR A 109 -17.26 15.68 -20.61
C TYR A 109 -17.05 16.00 -22.09
N THR A 110 -16.99 17.30 -22.41
CA THR A 110 -16.57 17.80 -23.72
C THR A 110 -15.21 18.48 -23.53
N PRO A 111 -14.10 17.93 -24.06
CA PRO A 111 -12.77 18.51 -23.89
C PRO A 111 -12.75 19.97 -24.35
N LYS A 112 -12.27 20.85 -23.48
CA LYS A 112 -11.93 22.22 -23.85
C LYS A 112 -10.42 22.29 -23.99
N GLY A 113 -9.94 22.63 -25.18
CA GLY A 113 -8.51 22.75 -25.43
C GLY A 113 -7.83 23.74 -24.48
N PHE A 114 -6.60 23.45 -24.13
CA PHE A 114 -5.75 24.38 -23.39
C PHE A 114 -5.61 25.69 -24.18
N GLY A 115 -5.93 26.82 -23.56
CA GLY A 115 -5.39 28.10 -24.01
C GLY A 115 -3.86 28.09 -23.92
N ASP A 116 -3.20 29.08 -24.55
CA ASP A 116 -1.74 29.26 -24.76
C ASP A 116 -0.81 28.90 -23.59
N PHE A 117 -0.84 27.64 -23.13
CA PHE A 117 0.04 27.14 -22.09
C PHE A 117 1.19 26.34 -22.73
N ASN A 118 2.39 26.83 -22.57
CA ASN A 118 3.60 26.14 -23.02
C ASN A 118 3.91 24.94 -22.09
N ILE A 119 3.05 23.93 -22.18
CA ILE A 119 3.17 22.66 -21.45
C ILE A 119 3.98 21.69 -22.32
N PRO A 120 4.91 20.91 -21.76
CA PRO A 120 5.76 20.00 -22.54
C PRO A 120 5.02 18.75 -23.04
N PHE A 121 3.74 18.57 -22.67
CA PHE A 121 2.92 17.42 -23.02
C PHE A 121 1.77 17.80 -23.92
N ASN A 122 1.32 16.85 -24.75
CA ASN A 122 0.25 17.03 -25.71
C ASN A 122 -0.90 16.01 -25.56
N ASP A 123 -0.96 15.36 -24.41
CA ASP A 123 -1.99 14.36 -24.11
C ASP A 123 -3.38 14.94 -24.27
N PRO A 124 -4.27 14.28 -25.05
CA PRO A 124 -5.58 14.85 -25.41
C PRO A 124 -6.49 15.16 -24.22
N LEU A 125 -6.34 14.40 -23.13
CA LEU A 125 -7.18 14.52 -21.92
C LEU A 125 -6.47 15.28 -20.78
N LEU A 126 -5.30 15.85 -21.01
CA LEU A 126 -4.58 16.60 -19.97
C LEU A 126 -5.39 17.79 -19.45
N SER A 127 -6.25 18.40 -20.30
CA SER A 127 -7.13 19.49 -19.90
C SER A 127 -8.17 19.08 -18.85
N ASP A 128 -8.50 17.81 -18.77
CA ASP A 128 -9.49 17.28 -17.83
C ASP A 128 -8.88 16.98 -16.46
N GLN A 129 -7.57 16.95 -16.39
CA GLN A 129 -6.81 16.68 -15.20
C GLN A 129 -6.57 17.97 -14.39
N TRP A 130 -7.68 18.54 -13.90
CA TRP A 130 -7.71 19.81 -13.16
C TRP A 130 -6.78 19.85 -11.93
N HIS A 131 -6.46 18.69 -11.36
CA HIS A 131 -5.54 18.59 -10.23
C HIS A 131 -4.10 18.94 -10.61
N TYR A 132 -3.72 18.80 -11.87
CA TYR A 132 -2.44 19.27 -12.38
C TYR A 132 -2.47 20.75 -12.74
N ILE A 133 -3.53 21.19 -13.44
CA ILE A 133 -3.67 22.58 -13.90
C ILE A 133 -5.16 22.97 -13.83
N ASN A 134 -5.51 23.75 -12.84
CA ASN A 134 -6.88 24.21 -12.63
C ASN A 134 -7.12 25.57 -13.28
N ASN A 135 -7.79 25.55 -14.42
CA ASN A 135 -8.20 26.74 -15.16
C ASN A 135 -9.60 27.24 -14.76
N CYS A 136 -10.17 26.75 -13.66
CA CYS A 136 -11.52 27.08 -13.21
C CYS A 136 -12.61 26.62 -14.18
N ASP A 137 -12.49 25.40 -14.71
CA ASP A 137 -13.57 24.81 -15.50
C ASP A 137 -14.69 24.29 -14.58
N LEU A 138 -15.77 25.05 -14.48
CA LEU A 138 -16.91 24.72 -13.64
C LEU A 138 -17.70 23.50 -14.17
N SER A 139 -17.46 23.05 -15.40
CA SER A 139 -18.05 21.80 -15.91
C SER A 139 -17.38 20.56 -15.32
N VAL A 140 -16.14 20.68 -14.84
CA VAL A 140 -15.39 19.61 -14.20
C VAL A 140 -15.63 19.58 -12.68
N ALA A 141 -15.72 20.76 -12.06
CA ALA A 141 -16.02 20.91 -10.64
C ALA A 141 -16.76 22.22 -10.37
N GLU A 142 -18.00 22.13 -9.88
CA GLU A 142 -18.89 23.29 -9.65
C GLU A 142 -18.29 24.37 -8.74
N THR A 143 -17.36 24.01 -7.85
CA THR A 143 -16.69 24.92 -6.93
C THR A 143 -15.22 25.15 -7.28
N SER A 144 -14.84 24.88 -8.53
CA SER A 144 -13.47 25.04 -8.99
C SER A 144 -12.97 26.48 -8.83
N ARG A 145 -11.70 26.63 -8.48
CA ARG A 145 -11.01 27.92 -8.40
C ARG A 145 -9.72 27.85 -9.18
N GLN A 146 -9.48 28.85 -10.01
CA GLN A 146 -8.24 28.94 -10.79
C GLN A 146 -7.00 28.85 -9.88
N GLY A 147 -6.04 27.99 -10.23
CA GLY A 147 -4.82 27.76 -9.49
C GLY A 147 -4.99 26.95 -8.19
N ALA A 148 -6.18 26.39 -7.93
CA ALA A 148 -6.36 25.41 -6.85
C ALA A 148 -5.98 24.02 -7.39
N ASP A 149 -4.68 23.79 -7.58
CA ASP A 149 -4.05 22.60 -8.13
C ASP A 149 -2.71 22.33 -7.45
N ILE A 150 -1.98 21.32 -7.90
CA ILE A 150 -0.65 20.99 -7.33
C ILE A 150 0.48 21.87 -7.92
N ASN A 151 0.16 22.81 -8.78
CA ASN A 151 1.12 23.74 -9.40
C ASN A 151 2.32 23.07 -10.10
N VAL A 152 2.08 21.94 -10.77
CA VAL A 152 3.11 21.10 -11.35
C VAL A 152 3.63 21.62 -12.69
N LYS A 153 2.90 22.53 -13.34
CA LYS A 153 3.20 23.04 -14.69
C LYS A 153 4.65 23.54 -14.84
N ASP A 154 5.10 24.34 -13.87
CA ASP A 154 6.45 24.90 -13.94
C ASP A 154 7.52 23.86 -13.53
N ALA A 155 7.16 22.88 -12.70
CA ALA A 155 8.02 21.76 -12.38
C ALA A 155 8.30 20.89 -13.62
N TRP A 156 7.31 20.63 -14.47
CA TRP A 156 7.47 19.86 -15.71
C TRP A 156 8.40 20.49 -16.72
N ARG A 157 8.66 21.80 -16.64
CA ARG A 157 9.68 22.45 -17.46
C ARG A 157 11.12 22.13 -17.03
N LEU A 158 11.27 21.70 -15.78
CA LEU A 158 12.55 21.35 -15.19
C LEU A 158 12.78 19.83 -15.23
N CYS A 159 11.76 19.06 -14.91
CA CYS A 159 11.81 17.61 -14.84
C CYS A 159 10.40 17.03 -15.00
N ALA A 160 10.26 16.02 -15.83
CA ALA A 160 9.00 15.27 -16.02
C ALA A 160 9.05 13.87 -15.41
N GLY A 161 9.94 13.65 -14.47
CA GLY A 161 10.19 12.37 -13.82
C GLY A 161 11.59 11.83 -14.15
N ASP A 162 11.96 10.78 -13.43
CA ASP A 162 13.22 10.08 -13.61
C ASP A 162 12.95 8.58 -13.43
N PRO A 163 13.33 7.72 -14.40
CA PRO A 163 13.06 6.28 -14.34
C PRO A 163 13.77 5.57 -13.17
N ASP A 164 14.77 6.20 -12.57
CA ASP A 164 15.47 5.67 -11.40
C ASP A 164 14.71 5.93 -10.09
N ILE A 165 13.64 6.76 -10.12
CA ILE A 165 12.80 7.03 -8.95
C ILE A 165 11.65 6.04 -8.91
N ILE A 166 11.67 5.17 -7.90
CA ILE A 166 10.63 4.15 -7.69
C ILE A 166 9.61 4.67 -6.69
N VAL A 167 8.33 4.69 -7.09
CA VAL A 167 7.20 5.05 -6.24
C VAL A 167 6.35 3.81 -5.98
N ALA A 168 6.19 3.46 -4.71
CA ALA A 168 5.31 2.35 -4.32
C ALA A 168 3.86 2.84 -4.20
N ILE A 169 2.96 2.23 -4.96
CA ILE A 169 1.52 2.44 -4.86
C ILE A 169 0.94 1.36 -3.93
N CYS A 170 0.67 1.74 -2.68
CA CYS A 170 0.06 0.86 -1.69
C CYS A 170 -1.45 1.04 -1.73
N ASP A 171 -2.13 0.26 -2.57
CA ASP A 171 -3.54 0.40 -2.89
C ASP A 171 -4.19 -0.98 -3.12
N GLU A 172 -5.39 -1.03 -3.67
CA GLU A 172 -6.15 -2.26 -3.93
C GLU A 172 -5.59 -3.09 -5.10
N GLY A 173 -4.60 -2.59 -5.81
CA GLY A 173 -3.96 -3.18 -6.98
C GLY A 173 -3.79 -2.17 -8.10
N VAL A 174 -2.93 -2.49 -9.06
CA VAL A 174 -2.65 -1.65 -10.24
C VAL A 174 -2.70 -2.53 -11.48
N LYS A 175 -3.43 -2.09 -12.50
CA LYS A 175 -3.39 -2.72 -13.82
C LYS A 175 -2.03 -2.42 -14.48
N TYR A 176 -1.00 -3.16 -14.08
CA TYR A 176 0.38 -2.95 -14.50
C TYR A 176 0.59 -3.04 -16.02
N ASN A 177 -0.28 -3.78 -16.74
CA ASN A 177 -0.28 -3.91 -18.21
C ASN A 177 -1.20 -2.89 -18.90
N HIS A 178 -1.62 -1.83 -18.21
CA HIS A 178 -2.39 -0.75 -18.83
C HIS A 178 -1.52 -0.05 -19.88
N PRO A 179 -2.03 0.23 -21.11
CA PRO A 179 -1.23 0.85 -22.17
C PRO A 179 -0.53 2.13 -21.76
N ASP A 180 -1.18 2.91 -20.90
CA ASP A 180 -0.70 4.20 -20.39
C ASP A 180 0.18 4.08 -19.14
N LEU A 181 0.49 2.88 -18.67
CA LEU A 181 1.34 2.64 -17.49
C LEU A 181 2.52 1.74 -17.77
N ILE A 182 2.37 0.79 -18.70
CA ILE A 182 3.30 -0.34 -18.86
C ILE A 182 4.77 0.08 -19.06
N GLU A 183 5.01 1.20 -19.73
CA GLU A 183 6.37 1.69 -20.00
C GLU A 183 7.04 2.24 -18.74
N ASN A 184 6.24 2.73 -17.76
CA ASN A 184 6.71 3.33 -16.52
C ASN A 184 6.57 2.38 -15.33
N MET A 185 6.04 1.18 -15.54
CA MET A 185 5.92 0.20 -14.45
C MET A 185 7.29 -0.34 -14.04
N TRP A 186 7.52 -0.31 -12.72
CA TRP A 186 8.69 -0.97 -12.16
C TRP A 186 8.66 -2.48 -12.40
N VAL A 187 9.84 -3.02 -12.68
CA VAL A 187 10.04 -4.46 -12.88
C VAL A 187 11.19 -4.93 -11.99
N ASN A 188 10.94 -5.94 -11.17
CA ASN A 188 12.02 -6.62 -10.44
C ASN A 188 12.89 -7.42 -11.41
N LYS A 189 14.01 -6.83 -11.83
CA LYS A 189 14.93 -7.43 -12.82
C LYS A 189 15.73 -8.60 -12.25
N LYS A 190 15.64 -8.87 -10.96
CA LYS A 190 16.33 -9.98 -10.31
C LYS A 190 15.48 -11.25 -10.29
N GLU A 191 14.19 -11.13 -10.51
CA GLU A 191 13.25 -12.23 -10.61
C GLU A 191 13.15 -12.79 -12.03
N ILE A 192 13.02 -14.11 -12.16
CA ILE A 192 12.74 -14.80 -13.42
C ILE A 192 11.26 -15.14 -13.46
N PRO A 193 10.45 -14.47 -14.30
CA PRO A 193 9.01 -14.59 -14.26
C PRO A 193 8.50 -16.03 -14.39
N GLY A 194 7.65 -16.45 -13.43
CA GLY A 194 6.92 -17.71 -13.49
C GLY A 194 7.76 -18.97 -13.23
N ASN A 195 8.94 -18.83 -12.59
CA ASN A 195 9.74 -19.98 -12.23
C ASN A 195 9.45 -20.53 -10.83
N GLU A 196 8.57 -19.86 -10.06
CA GLU A 196 8.14 -20.25 -8.72
C GLU A 196 9.29 -20.24 -7.68
N ILE A 197 10.30 -19.40 -7.89
CA ILE A 197 11.47 -19.24 -7.03
C ILE A 197 11.60 -17.76 -6.66
N ASP A 198 11.95 -17.49 -5.42
CA ASP A 198 12.43 -16.18 -4.95
C ASP A 198 13.91 -16.04 -5.33
N ASP A 199 14.16 -15.53 -6.56
CA ASP A 199 15.53 -15.49 -7.12
C ASP A 199 16.41 -14.44 -6.42
N ASP A 200 15.84 -13.40 -5.84
CA ASP A 200 16.60 -12.36 -5.14
C ASP A 200 16.61 -12.50 -3.61
N ASN A 201 15.96 -13.53 -3.08
CA ASN A 201 15.88 -13.85 -1.66
C ASN A 201 15.33 -12.69 -0.80
N ASN A 202 14.34 -11.96 -1.34
CA ASN A 202 13.69 -10.88 -0.62
C ASN A 202 12.50 -11.34 0.23
N GLY A 203 12.06 -12.59 0.07
CA GLY A 203 10.95 -13.24 0.77
C GLY A 203 9.65 -13.26 -0.06
N TYR A 204 9.69 -12.84 -1.31
CA TYR A 204 8.54 -12.77 -2.21
C TYR A 204 8.86 -13.47 -3.52
N VAL A 205 8.19 -14.60 -3.80
CA VAL A 205 8.38 -15.41 -5.01
C VAL A 205 7.75 -14.71 -6.21
N ASP A 206 8.47 -14.56 -7.32
CA ASP A 206 7.97 -13.95 -8.56
C ASP A 206 7.36 -12.55 -8.38
N ASP A 207 7.89 -11.69 -7.51
CA ASP A 207 7.37 -10.33 -7.26
C ASP A 207 7.76 -9.31 -8.36
N ILE A 208 7.46 -9.69 -9.61
CA ILE A 208 7.90 -8.97 -10.82
C ILE A 208 7.46 -7.50 -10.85
N HIS A 209 6.22 -7.21 -10.46
CA HIS A 209 5.63 -5.85 -10.49
C HIS A 209 5.15 -5.38 -9.12
N GLY A 210 5.48 -6.11 -8.05
CA GLY A 210 5.05 -5.85 -6.69
C GLY A 210 4.39 -7.06 -6.05
N TRP A 211 3.63 -6.87 -4.97
CA TRP A 211 3.12 -7.96 -4.15
C TRP A 211 1.68 -7.74 -3.69
N ASN A 212 0.89 -8.82 -3.62
CA ASN A 212 -0.43 -8.82 -3.02
C ASN A 212 -0.36 -9.29 -1.57
N PHE A 213 -0.37 -8.34 -0.64
CA PHE A 213 -0.29 -8.61 0.80
C PHE A 213 -1.58 -9.23 1.39
N LEU A 214 -2.68 -9.28 0.65
CA LEU A 214 -3.93 -9.92 1.06
C LEU A 214 -4.02 -11.39 0.62
N SER A 215 -3.09 -11.85 -0.22
CA SER A 215 -3.06 -13.25 -0.64
C SER A 215 -2.64 -14.15 0.52
N THR A 216 -3.46 -15.17 0.80
CA THR A 216 -3.16 -16.21 1.79
C THR A 216 -2.36 -17.37 1.22
N THR A 217 -2.05 -17.35 -0.07
CA THR A 217 -1.24 -18.36 -0.76
C THR A 217 0.15 -17.79 -0.96
N ASP A 218 1.17 -18.62 -0.77
CA ASP A 218 2.60 -18.30 -0.93
C ASP A 218 2.99 -17.91 -2.37
N TYR A 219 2.02 -17.85 -3.26
CA TYR A 219 2.16 -17.37 -4.62
C TYR A 219 1.68 -15.93 -4.75
N PRO A 220 2.48 -15.07 -5.38
CA PRO A 220 1.99 -13.81 -5.86
C PRO A 220 0.95 -14.15 -6.92
N LYS A 221 -0.27 -14.22 -6.54
CA LYS A 221 -1.25 -13.93 -7.56
C LYS A 221 -0.92 -12.52 -7.99
N VAL A 222 -0.48 -12.45 -9.25
CA VAL A 222 -0.36 -11.22 -10.02
C VAL A 222 -1.29 -10.19 -9.40
N ILE A 223 -0.81 -8.99 -9.19
CA ILE A 223 -1.64 -7.87 -8.73
C ILE A 223 -2.80 -7.79 -9.73
N ASP A 224 -3.85 -8.51 -9.46
CA ASP A 224 -5.00 -8.57 -10.34
C ASP A 224 -5.92 -7.42 -9.95
N TRP A 225 -5.80 -6.33 -10.71
CA TRP A 225 -6.69 -5.18 -10.61
C TRP A 225 -8.17 -5.56 -10.84
N THR A 226 -8.45 -6.75 -11.42
CA THR A 226 -9.80 -7.27 -11.65
C THR A 226 -10.39 -7.99 -10.44
N GLU A 227 -9.65 -8.14 -9.34
CA GLU A 227 -10.20 -8.73 -8.13
C GLU A 227 -11.46 -7.96 -7.68
N LYS A 228 -12.44 -8.74 -7.24
CA LYS A 228 -13.74 -8.22 -6.80
C LYS A 228 -13.54 -7.17 -5.71
N GLY A 229 -13.72 -5.91 -6.07
CA GLY A 229 -13.56 -4.77 -5.16
C GLY A 229 -12.66 -3.68 -5.69
N ASP A 230 -11.65 -3.98 -6.51
CA ASP A 230 -10.91 -2.95 -7.21
C ASP A 230 -11.75 -2.35 -8.33
N LYS A 231 -12.11 -1.09 -8.19
CA LYS A 231 -12.80 -0.30 -9.20
C LYS A 231 -11.84 0.57 -10.01
N GLY A 232 -10.56 0.20 -10.04
CA GLY A 232 -9.50 0.92 -10.73
C GLY A 232 -8.90 2.07 -9.92
N HIS A 233 -9.13 2.13 -8.60
CA HIS A 233 -8.60 3.20 -7.75
C HIS A 233 -7.07 3.22 -7.78
N GLY A 234 -6.40 2.11 -7.45
CA GLY A 234 -4.94 2.02 -7.47
C GLY A 234 -4.36 2.25 -8.87
N THR A 235 -5.05 1.82 -9.93
CA THR A 235 -4.67 2.11 -11.32
C THR A 235 -4.75 3.60 -11.63
N HIS A 236 -5.79 4.29 -11.16
CA HIS A 236 -5.93 5.73 -11.31
C HIS A 236 -4.85 6.49 -10.52
N VAL A 237 -4.56 6.05 -9.28
CA VAL A 237 -3.47 6.63 -8.47
C VAL A 237 -2.12 6.46 -9.18
N ALA A 238 -1.85 5.27 -9.72
CA ALA A 238 -0.64 5.01 -10.50
C ALA A 238 -0.56 5.91 -11.75
N GLY A 239 -1.68 6.12 -12.45
CA GLY A 239 -1.77 7.03 -13.58
C GLY A 239 -1.45 8.48 -13.20
N THR A 240 -1.95 8.94 -12.05
CA THR A 240 -1.62 10.27 -11.54
C THR A 240 -0.13 10.44 -11.26
N VAL A 241 0.57 9.37 -10.88
CA VAL A 241 2.01 9.40 -10.58
C VAL A 241 2.86 9.25 -11.84
N ALA A 242 2.49 8.36 -12.75
CA ALA A 242 3.41 7.84 -13.76
C ALA A 242 2.73 7.40 -15.06
N ALA A 243 1.61 8.00 -15.47
CA ALA A 243 1.08 7.76 -16.81
C ALA A 243 2.11 8.15 -17.89
N VAL A 244 2.11 7.40 -18.99
CA VAL A 244 2.93 7.74 -20.15
C VAL A 244 2.40 9.06 -20.74
N ASN A 245 3.29 9.95 -21.15
CA ASN A 245 2.91 11.23 -21.71
C ASN A 245 3.18 11.28 -23.23
N ASN A 246 2.45 12.15 -23.91
CA ASN A 246 2.57 12.37 -25.37
C ASN A 246 2.11 11.16 -26.22
N ASN A 247 1.11 10.42 -25.78
CA ASN A 247 0.56 9.24 -26.48
C ASN A 247 -0.89 9.43 -26.99
#